data_5ead87e43228d107329ee7ee7f302bd5
#
_entry.id   5ead87e43228d107329ee7ee7f302bd5
#
_cell.length_a   1.000
_cell.length_b   1.000
_cell.length_c   1.000
_cell.angle_alpha   90.00
_cell.angle_beta   90.00
_cell.angle_gamma   90.00
#
_symmetry.space_group_name_H-M   'P 1'
#
loop_
_entity.id
_entity.type
_entity.pdbx_description
1 polymer ?
#
loop_
_entity_poly.entity_id
_entity_poly.type
_entity_poly.pdbx_seq_one_letter_code
_entity_poly.pdbx_strand_id
1 'polypeptide(L)'
;MKMVKYYLLAGILLCVIAAYVPYWWINVVILWTAASLFAVCVAYLTNYPELFRKREDGRIPVYVRWLFIPFLLGARFYNYYERKTDKVPNIQKIEEQLYLGTRLVGSDIEKLSNQGIDCILDVTAEFDGLDWTSYRYDVDYLNIPVLDHASPTNEQLHLALNWIDQHIRDGRKILVHCALGRGRSVLVMAAYLLARNDALSV
;
A
#
# COMPACT_ATOMS: atom_id res chain seq x y z
N MET A 1 -14.01 -7.59 4.83
CA MET A 1 -15.33 -7.10 5.33
C MET A 1 -15.36 -6.66 6.80
N LYS A 2 -14.49 -7.16 7.71
CA LYS A 2 -14.53 -6.70 9.13
C LYS A 2 -14.20 -5.22 9.29
N MET A 3 -13.18 -4.70 8.60
CA MET A 3 -12.74 -3.30 8.72
C MET A 3 -13.78 -2.30 8.21
N VAL A 4 -14.51 -2.61 7.14
CA VAL A 4 -15.56 -1.73 6.58
C VAL A 4 -16.63 -1.37 7.61
N LYS A 5 -17.03 -2.34 8.46
CA LYS A 5 -18.02 -2.09 9.53
C LYS A 5 -17.53 -1.03 10.52
N TYR A 6 -16.24 -1.06 10.88
CA TYR A 6 -15.67 -0.08 11.80
C TYR A 6 -15.60 1.31 11.17
N TYR A 7 -15.20 1.42 9.90
CA TYR A 7 -15.19 2.71 9.18
C TYR A 7 -16.60 3.28 9.02
N LEU A 8 -17.58 2.42 8.68
CA LEU A 8 -18.98 2.82 8.57
C LEU A 8 -19.54 3.33 9.90
N LEU A 9 -19.36 2.57 10.97
CA LEU A 9 -19.83 2.95 12.32
C LEU A 9 -19.14 4.23 12.80
N ALA A 10 -17.83 4.37 12.58
CA ALA A 10 -17.10 5.57 12.93
C ALA A 10 -17.60 6.80 12.14
N GLY A 11 -17.84 6.64 10.84
CA GLY A 11 -18.40 7.70 10.00
C GLY A 11 -19.80 8.14 10.47
N ILE A 12 -20.69 7.19 10.78
CA ILE A 12 -22.03 7.47 11.33
C ILE A 12 -21.91 8.22 12.68
N LEU A 13 -21.06 7.71 13.58
CA LEU A 13 -20.83 8.33 14.90
C LEU A 13 -20.33 9.77 14.74
N LEU A 14 -19.41 10.03 13.83
CA LEU A 14 -18.92 11.38 13.55
C LEU A 14 -20.04 12.30 13.06
N CYS A 15 -20.94 11.83 12.18
CA CYS A 15 -22.10 12.60 11.75
C CYS A 15 -23.05 12.94 12.93
N VAL A 16 -23.27 11.99 13.84
CA VAL A 16 -24.05 12.24 15.07
C VAL A 16 -23.36 13.28 15.96
N ILE A 17 -22.06 13.16 16.20
CA ILE A 17 -21.30 14.13 16.99
C ILE A 17 -21.38 15.53 16.37
N ALA A 18 -21.27 15.65 15.03
CA ALA A 18 -21.36 16.93 14.34
C ALA A 18 -22.68 17.66 14.61
N ALA A 19 -23.79 16.94 14.78
CA ALA A 19 -25.10 17.54 15.08
C ALA A 19 -25.17 18.23 16.46
N TYR A 20 -24.29 17.86 17.40
CA TYR A 20 -24.25 18.42 18.77
C TYR A 20 -23.11 19.44 18.98
N VAL A 21 -22.18 19.58 18.04
CA VAL A 21 -21.06 20.53 18.14
C VAL A 21 -21.50 21.91 17.65
N PRO A 22 -21.45 22.95 18.49
CA PRO A 22 -21.94 24.28 18.11
C PRO A 22 -20.96 25.08 17.23
N TYR A 23 -19.72 24.62 17.07
CA TYR A 23 -18.67 25.31 16.35
C TYR A 23 -18.57 24.83 14.90
N TRP A 24 -18.94 25.67 13.95
CA TRP A 24 -18.99 25.32 12.52
C TRP A 24 -17.64 24.80 11.98
N TRP A 25 -16.53 25.40 12.38
CA TRP A 25 -15.18 24.99 11.92
C TRP A 25 -14.78 23.60 12.41
N ILE A 26 -15.21 23.21 13.62
CA ILE A 26 -15.02 21.84 14.12
C ILE A 26 -15.89 20.88 13.30
N ASN A 27 -17.13 21.28 12.98
CA ASN A 27 -18.03 20.46 12.17
C ASN A 27 -17.48 20.19 10.78
N VAL A 28 -16.82 21.16 10.15
CA VAL A 28 -16.15 20.94 8.85
C VAL A 28 -15.13 19.81 8.94
N VAL A 29 -14.28 19.79 9.97
CA VAL A 29 -13.27 18.74 10.17
C VAL A 29 -13.90 17.39 10.46
N ILE A 30 -14.93 17.34 11.31
CA ILE A 30 -15.65 16.12 11.64
C ILE A 30 -16.33 15.52 10.40
N LEU A 31 -17.07 16.34 9.65
CA LEU A 31 -17.78 15.90 8.44
C LEU A 31 -16.82 15.51 7.32
N TRP A 32 -15.70 16.21 7.17
CA TRP A 32 -14.64 15.80 6.26
C TRP A 32 -14.07 14.41 6.62
N THR A 33 -13.84 14.18 7.92
CA THR A 33 -13.38 12.87 8.39
C THR A 33 -14.41 11.77 8.12
N ALA A 34 -15.70 12.05 8.38
CA ALA A 34 -16.79 11.13 8.07
C ALA A 34 -16.87 10.83 6.56
N ALA A 35 -16.80 11.86 5.70
CA ALA A 35 -16.80 11.72 4.24
C ALA A 35 -15.60 10.86 3.76
N SER A 36 -14.42 11.08 4.32
CA SER A 36 -13.23 10.26 4.05
C SER A 36 -13.46 8.78 4.37
N LEU A 37 -14.02 8.48 5.55
CA LEU A 37 -14.31 7.09 5.96
C LEU A 37 -15.39 6.45 5.08
N PHE A 38 -16.44 7.19 4.70
CA PHE A 38 -17.46 6.67 3.77
C PHE A 38 -16.89 6.40 2.38
N ALA A 39 -16.03 7.27 1.86
CA ALA A 39 -15.36 7.03 0.58
C ALA A 39 -14.49 5.76 0.63
N VAL A 40 -13.76 5.54 1.74
CA VAL A 40 -13.03 4.29 1.98
C VAL A 40 -13.98 3.10 2.01
N CYS A 41 -15.13 3.19 2.72
CA CYS A 41 -16.12 2.12 2.73
C CYS A 41 -16.60 1.77 1.32
N VAL A 42 -16.87 2.77 0.48
CA VAL A 42 -17.27 2.53 -0.93
C VAL A 42 -16.17 1.77 -1.68
N ALA A 43 -14.90 2.24 -1.60
CA ALA A 43 -13.78 1.58 -2.27
C ALA A 43 -13.68 0.09 -1.90
N TYR A 44 -13.81 -0.21 -0.60
CA TYR A 44 -13.71 -1.59 -0.11
C TYR A 44 -14.93 -2.45 -0.41
N LEU A 45 -16.14 -1.89 -0.37
CA LEU A 45 -17.38 -2.62 -0.68
C LEU A 45 -17.49 -2.97 -2.16
N THR A 46 -17.03 -2.05 -3.02
CA THR A 46 -17.06 -2.24 -4.47
C THR A 46 -15.80 -2.91 -5.03
N ASN A 47 -14.80 -3.15 -4.16
CA ASN A 47 -13.46 -3.60 -4.56
C ASN A 47 -12.88 -2.73 -5.69
N TYR A 48 -12.98 -1.41 -5.54
CA TYR A 48 -12.59 -0.43 -6.54
C TYR A 48 -11.36 0.40 -6.08
N PRO A 49 -10.14 -0.14 -6.26
CA PRO A 49 -8.89 0.52 -5.87
C PRO A 49 -8.63 1.82 -6.63
N GLU A 50 -9.21 1.96 -7.84
CA GLU A 50 -9.09 3.14 -8.70
C GLU A 50 -9.70 4.41 -8.08
N LEU A 51 -10.49 4.29 -7.00
CA LEU A 51 -10.97 5.43 -6.24
C LEU A 51 -9.83 6.29 -5.66
N PHE A 52 -8.71 5.66 -5.33
CA PHE A 52 -7.51 6.35 -4.86
C PHE A 52 -6.73 7.04 -5.99
N ARG A 53 -7.02 6.72 -7.25
CA ARG A 53 -6.37 7.29 -8.44
C ARG A 53 -4.85 7.30 -8.37
N LYS A 54 -4.27 6.26 -7.78
CA LYS A 54 -2.83 6.11 -7.72
C LYS A 54 -2.29 5.93 -9.13
N ARG A 55 -1.30 6.75 -9.48
CA ARG A 55 -0.65 6.75 -10.81
C ARG A 55 0.42 5.68 -10.88
N GLU A 56 0.91 5.43 -12.08
CA GLU A 56 2.01 4.49 -12.34
C GLU A 56 3.30 4.88 -11.60
N ASP A 57 3.53 6.18 -11.38
CA ASP A 57 4.65 6.72 -10.59
C ASP A 57 4.44 6.60 -9.06
N GLY A 58 3.39 5.93 -8.61
CA GLY A 58 3.04 5.72 -7.21
C GLY A 58 2.38 6.92 -6.53
N ARG A 59 2.17 8.05 -7.22
CA ARG A 59 1.61 9.27 -6.64
C ARG A 59 0.08 9.28 -6.70
N ILE A 60 -0.53 9.79 -5.64
CA ILE A 60 -1.96 10.07 -5.59
C ILE A 60 -2.19 11.56 -5.88
N PRO A 61 -3.12 11.94 -6.79
CA PRO A 61 -3.44 13.33 -7.08
C PRO A 61 -3.81 14.11 -5.81
N VAL A 62 -3.38 15.38 -5.74
CA VAL A 62 -3.53 16.21 -4.53
C VAL A 62 -4.99 16.28 -4.06
N TYR A 63 -5.96 16.45 -4.97
CA TYR A 63 -7.39 16.55 -4.62
C TYR A 63 -7.93 15.24 -4.02
N VAL A 64 -7.48 14.09 -4.51
CA VAL A 64 -7.84 12.78 -3.94
C VAL A 64 -7.19 12.62 -2.57
N ARG A 65 -5.91 12.98 -2.46
CA ARG A 65 -5.18 12.94 -1.20
C ARG A 65 -5.88 13.79 -0.13
N TRP A 66 -6.35 15.00 -0.49
CA TRP A 66 -7.10 15.86 0.41
C TRP A 66 -8.34 15.17 0.98
N LEU A 67 -9.12 14.48 0.15
CA LEU A 67 -10.28 13.72 0.63
C LEU A 67 -9.88 12.65 1.65
N PHE A 68 -8.79 11.93 1.38
CA PHE A 68 -8.37 10.78 2.20
C PHE A 68 -7.39 11.13 3.33
N ILE A 69 -6.97 12.40 3.51
CA ILE A 69 -6.04 12.78 4.60
C ILE A 69 -6.47 12.22 5.97
N PRO A 70 -7.73 12.36 6.44
CA PRO A 70 -8.10 11.86 7.75
C PRO A 70 -7.91 10.34 7.89
N PHE A 71 -8.30 9.58 6.88
CA PHE A 71 -8.08 8.13 6.82
C PHE A 71 -6.58 7.79 6.77
N LEU A 72 -5.83 8.45 5.87
CA LEU A 72 -4.41 8.18 5.67
C LEU A 72 -3.57 8.51 6.90
N LEU A 73 -3.93 9.54 7.67
CA LEU A 73 -3.25 9.84 8.93
C LEU A 73 -3.41 8.69 9.93
N GLY A 74 -4.63 8.17 10.09
CA GLY A 74 -4.89 7.00 10.93
C GLY A 74 -4.13 5.75 10.45
N ALA A 75 -4.18 5.48 9.16
CA ALA A 75 -3.48 4.33 8.55
C ALA A 75 -1.95 4.45 8.67
N ARG A 76 -1.39 5.66 8.49
CA ARG A 76 0.05 5.93 8.67
C ARG A 76 0.48 5.78 10.12
N PHE A 77 -0.33 6.26 11.07
CA PHE A 77 -0.06 6.11 12.49
C PHE A 77 -0.07 4.63 12.88
N TYR A 78 -1.06 3.87 12.42
CA TYR A 78 -1.12 2.43 12.66
C TYR A 78 0.10 1.70 12.09
N ASN A 79 0.46 1.99 10.82
CA ASN A 79 1.65 1.41 10.20
C ASN A 79 2.95 1.78 10.93
N TYR A 80 3.07 3.01 11.40
CA TYR A 80 4.24 3.44 12.17
C TYR A 80 4.37 2.67 13.50
N TYR A 81 3.25 2.47 14.19
CA TYR A 81 3.19 1.71 15.43
C TYR A 81 3.58 0.23 15.18
N GLU A 82 2.96 -0.41 14.19
CA GLU A 82 3.27 -1.79 13.80
C GLU A 82 4.76 -1.95 13.42
N ARG A 83 5.30 -1.05 12.62
CA ARG A 83 6.72 -1.10 12.22
C ARG A 83 7.69 -0.98 13.40
N LYS A 84 7.31 -0.31 14.49
CA LYS A 84 8.14 -0.19 15.70
C LYS A 84 8.00 -1.37 16.65
N THR A 85 6.84 -1.96 16.73
CA THR A 85 6.54 -3.05 17.67
C THR A 85 6.77 -4.42 17.08
N ASP A 86 6.75 -4.54 15.75
CA ASP A 86 7.03 -5.80 15.08
C ASP A 86 8.50 -6.19 15.21
N LYS A 87 8.72 -7.46 15.48
CA LYS A 87 10.06 -8.07 15.53
C LYS A 87 10.62 -8.35 14.13
N VAL A 88 9.75 -8.33 13.12
CA VAL A 88 10.10 -8.64 11.73
C VAL A 88 10.73 -7.40 11.08
N PRO A 89 11.89 -7.50 10.42
CA PRO A 89 12.51 -6.38 9.72
C PRO A 89 11.60 -5.80 8.64
N ASN A 90 11.66 -4.47 8.47
CA ASN A 90 10.87 -3.76 7.44
C ASN A 90 11.23 -4.16 6.00
N ILE A 91 12.44 -4.64 5.79
CA ILE A 91 12.94 -5.20 4.53
C ILE A 91 13.60 -6.52 4.87
N GLN A 92 13.12 -7.61 4.26
CA GLN A 92 13.57 -8.97 4.49
C GLN A 92 14.10 -9.53 3.18
N LYS A 93 15.31 -10.09 3.20
CA LYS A 93 15.84 -10.85 2.07
C LYS A 93 15.19 -12.23 2.06
N ILE A 94 14.52 -12.57 0.97
CA ILE A 94 13.90 -13.88 0.74
C ILE A 94 14.85 -14.77 -0.07
N GLU A 95 15.41 -14.21 -1.14
CA GLU A 95 16.43 -14.82 -1.98
C GLU A 95 17.48 -13.78 -2.37
N GLU A 96 18.47 -14.16 -3.18
CA GLU A 96 19.59 -13.27 -3.55
C GLU A 96 19.11 -11.96 -4.19
N GLN A 97 18.09 -12.03 -5.04
CA GLN A 97 17.54 -10.90 -5.78
C GLN A 97 16.14 -10.50 -5.32
N LEU A 98 15.53 -11.21 -4.36
CA LEU A 98 14.16 -11.01 -3.92
C LEU A 98 14.08 -10.56 -2.46
N TYR A 99 13.39 -9.45 -2.27
CA TYR A 99 13.14 -8.86 -0.96
C TYR A 99 11.64 -8.64 -0.75
N LEU A 100 11.20 -8.83 0.48
CA LEU A 100 9.83 -8.57 0.93
C LEU A 100 9.85 -7.40 1.91
N GLY A 101 8.89 -6.49 1.79
CA GLY A 101 8.91 -5.31 2.66
C GLY A 101 7.56 -4.76 3.08
N THR A 102 7.67 -3.85 4.06
CA THR A 102 6.57 -2.97 4.49
C THR A 102 6.55 -1.71 3.61
N ARG A 103 5.51 -0.89 3.73
CA ARG A 103 5.43 0.43 3.08
C ARG A 103 6.72 1.23 3.32
N LEU A 104 7.31 1.72 2.23
CA LEU A 104 8.54 2.51 2.28
C LEU A 104 8.29 3.90 2.85
N VAL A 105 9.28 4.38 3.60
CA VAL A 105 9.40 5.77 4.06
C VAL A 105 10.81 6.27 3.76
N GLY A 106 11.01 7.58 3.81
CA GLY A 106 12.29 8.19 3.43
C GLY A 106 13.52 7.60 4.12
N SER A 107 13.39 7.16 5.38
CA SER A 107 14.48 6.50 6.12
C SER A 107 14.86 5.10 5.62
N ASP A 108 14.07 4.51 4.72
CA ASP A 108 14.38 3.19 4.17
C ASP A 108 15.24 3.28 2.90
N ILE A 109 15.32 4.47 2.27
CA ILE A 109 16.06 4.68 1.01
C ILE A 109 17.53 4.31 1.12
N GLU A 110 18.17 4.71 2.20
CA GLU A 110 19.58 4.34 2.45
C GLU A 110 19.76 2.82 2.54
N LYS A 111 18.80 2.11 3.16
CA LYS A 111 18.83 0.65 3.25
C LYS A 111 18.64 -0.01 1.89
N LEU A 112 17.74 0.52 1.06
CA LEU A 112 17.55 0.03 -0.32
C LEU A 112 18.84 0.17 -1.13
N SER A 113 19.45 1.36 -1.09
CA SER A 113 20.71 1.64 -1.77
C SER A 113 21.85 0.72 -1.30
N ASN A 114 22.01 0.56 0.02
CA ASN A 114 23.05 -0.30 0.60
C ASN A 114 22.89 -1.78 0.25
N GLN A 115 21.66 -2.23 -0.02
CA GLN A 115 21.37 -3.60 -0.46
C GLN A 115 21.41 -3.75 -1.99
N GLY A 116 21.54 -2.63 -2.72
CA GLY A 116 21.53 -2.58 -4.17
C GLY A 116 20.16 -2.94 -4.75
N ILE A 117 19.07 -2.64 -4.02
CA ILE A 117 17.70 -2.84 -4.49
C ILE A 117 17.36 -1.69 -5.41
N ASP A 118 17.09 -1.96 -6.66
CA ASP A 118 16.85 -0.99 -7.72
C ASP A 118 15.50 -1.17 -8.44
N CYS A 119 14.71 -2.16 -8.01
CA CYS A 119 13.37 -2.41 -8.50
C CYS A 119 12.37 -2.49 -7.34
N ILE A 120 11.22 -1.82 -7.47
CA ILE A 120 10.19 -1.77 -6.43
C ILE A 120 8.83 -2.13 -7.02
N LEU A 121 8.23 -3.20 -6.51
CA LEU A 121 6.85 -3.58 -6.78
C LEU A 121 5.97 -3.21 -5.59
N ASP A 122 5.15 -2.19 -5.76
CA ASP A 122 4.22 -1.69 -4.74
C ASP A 122 2.81 -2.27 -4.95
N VAL A 123 2.36 -3.09 -3.99
CA VAL A 123 1.05 -3.75 -4.05
C VAL A 123 0.05 -3.03 -3.15
N THR A 124 0.05 -1.69 -3.17
CA THR A 124 -0.93 -0.87 -2.43
C THR A 124 -1.70 0.07 -3.33
N ALA A 125 -3.00 0.26 -3.04
CA ALA A 125 -3.84 1.26 -3.68
C ALA A 125 -3.88 2.57 -2.90
N GLU A 126 -3.86 2.50 -1.56
CA GLU A 126 -4.21 3.58 -0.65
C GLU A 126 -3.04 4.50 -0.25
N PHE A 127 -1.80 4.06 -0.40
CA PHE A 127 -0.64 4.83 0.04
C PHE A 127 0.06 5.55 -1.11
N ASP A 128 0.40 6.81 -0.88
CA ASP A 128 1.13 7.65 -1.82
C ASP A 128 2.62 7.32 -1.80
N GLY A 129 3.21 7.18 -2.96
CA GLY A 129 4.64 6.98 -3.13
C GLY A 129 5.52 8.20 -2.77
N LEU A 130 4.93 9.38 -2.53
CA LEU A 130 5.68 10.58 -2.15
C LEU A 130 6.52 10.45 -0.88
N ASP A 131 6.16 9.51 -0.01
CA ASP A 131 6.89 9.31 1.24
C ASP A 131 8.34 8.89 1.01
N TRP A 132 8.68 8.42 -0.18
CA TRP A 132 10.03 7.98 -0.55
C TRP A 132 10.50 8.48 -1.93
N THR A 133 9.61 8.71 -2.92
CA THR A 133 10.01 9.13 -4.28
C THR A 133 10.63 10.53 -4.34
N SER A 134 10.50 11.36 -3.30
CA SER A 134 11.17 12.65 -3.21
C SER A 134 12.68 12.56 -2.95
N TYR A 135 13.21 11.38 -2.64
CA TYR A 135 14.61 11.16 -2.29
C TYR A 135 15.53 10.85 -3.48
N ARG A 136 15.16 11.17 -4.71
CA ARG A 136 15.98 11.01 -5.91
C ARG A 136 16.68 9.64 -6.02
N TYR A 137 16.00 8.59 -5.66
CA TYR A 137 16.49 7.25 -5.84
C TYR A 137 15.97 6.75 -7.19
N ASP A 138 16.89 6.46 -8.11
CA ASP A 138 16.54 5.96 -9.44
C ASP A 138 16.21 4.46 -9.34
N VAL A 139 14.94 4.13 -9.43
CA VAL A 139 14.44 2.76 -9.34
C VAL A 139 13.41 2.50 -10.41
N ASP A 140 13.40 1.29 -10.94
CA ASP A 140 12.25 0.81 -11.69
C ASP A 140 11.10 0.52 -10.72
N TYR A 141 9.97 1.16 -11.00
CA TYR A 141 8.82 1.09 -10.13
C TYR A 141 7.58 0.60 -10.87
N LEU A 142 6.93 -0.40 -10.31
CA LEU A 142 5.62 -0.84 -10.75
C LEU A 142 4.62 -0.78 -9.58
N ASN A 143 3.47 -0.13 -9.79
CA ASN A 143 2.35 -0.20 -8.87
C ASN A 143 1.26 -1.14 -9.38
N ILE A 144 0.88 -2.07 -8.53
CA ILE A 144 -0.32 -2.90 -8.70
C ILE A 144 -1.29 -2.52 -7.59
N PRO A 145 -2.32 -1.70 -7.88
CA PRO A 145 -3.20 -1.17 -6.86
C PRO A 145 -4.16 -2.25 -6.35
N VAL A 146 -3.84 -2.79 -5.18
CA VAL A 146 -4.68 -3.76 -4.46
C VAL A 146 -5.08 -3.15 -3.12
N LEU A 147 -6.39 -3.19 -2.79
CA LEU A 147 -6.90 -2.74 -1.49
C LEU A 147 -6.43 -3.66 -0.38
N ASP A 148 -6.32 -3.12 0.84
CA ASP A 148 -5.97 -3.94 1.99
C ASP A 148 -7.02 -5.03 2.22
N HIS A 149 -6.57 -6.24 2.63
CA HIS A 149 -7.40 -7.44 2.74
C HIS A 149 -8.07 -7.92 1.43
N ALA A 150 -7.74 -7.35 0.28
CA ALA A 150 -8.10 -7.88 -1.03
C ALA A 150 -6.95 -8.70 -1.64
N SER A 151 -7.28 -9.50 -2.65
CA SER A 151 -6.30 -10.21 -3.48
C SER A 151 -6.17 -9.50 -4.83
N PRO A 152 -4.99 -9.52 -5.46
CA PRO A 152 -4.86 -9.07 -6.85
C PRO A 152 -5.73 -9.93 -7.77
N THR A 153 -6.18 -9.35 -8.87
CA THR A 153 -6.83 -10.12 -9.95
C THR A 153 -5.81 -11.03 -10.65
N ASN A 154 -6.28 -11.98 -11.45
CA ASN A 154 -5.38 -12.84 -12.21
C ASN A 154 -4.49 -12.01 -13.15
N GLU A 155 -5.05 -11.00 -13.83
CA GLU A 155 -4.29 -10.10 -14.70
C GLU A 155 -3.22 -9.32 -13.93
N GLN A 156 -3.58 -8.78 -12.77
CA GLN A 156 -2.65 -8.08 -11.89
C GLN A 156 -1.54 -9.01 -11.39
N LEU A 157 -1.89 -10.24 -11.05
CA LEU A 157 -0.92 -11.24 -10.61
C LEU A 157 0.03 -11.61 -11.75
N HIS A 158 -0.49 -11.93 -12.95
CA HIS A 158 0.35 -12.21 -14.11
C HIS A 158 1.28 -11.06 -14.48
N LEU A 159 0.79 -9.81 -14.41
CA LEU A 159 1.62 -8.62 -14.61
C LEU A 159 2.78 -8.56 -13.59
N ALA A 160 2.46 -8.79 -12.30
CA ALA A 160 3.47 -8.81 -11.23
C ALA A 160 4.52 -9.88 -11.47
N LEU A 161 4.09 -11.13 -11.77
CA LEU A 161 5.00 -12.27 -11.95
C LEU A 161 5.92 -12.07 -13.17
N ASN A 162 5.38 -11.61 -14.29
CA ASN A 162 6.16 -11.33 -15.49
C ASN A 162 7.18 -10.21 -15.25
N TRP A 163 6.80 -9.16 -14.54
CA TRP A 163 7.69 -8.04 -14.20
C TRP A 163 8.82 -8.50 -13.28
N ILE A 164 8.52 -9.29 -12.24
CA ILE A 164 9.52 -9.86 -11.35
C ILE A 164 10.49 -10.75 -12.14
N ASP A 165 9.96 -11.66 -12.96
CA ASP A 165 10.78 -12.61 -13.72
C ASP A 165 11.72 -11.91 -14.70
N GLN A 166 11.24 -10.87 -15.40
CA GLN A 166 12.07 -10.06 -16.29
C GLN A 166 13.26 -9.44 -15.54
N HIS A 167 12.99 -8.73 -14.44
CA HIS A 167 14.05 -8.02 -13.70
C HIS A 167 15.03 -8.98 -13.02
N ILE A 168 14.59 -10.16 -12.59
CA ILE A 168 15.50 -11.19 -12.08
C ILE A 168 16.42 -11.72 -13.16
N ARG A 169 15.92 -11.96 -14.39
CA ARG A 169 16.76 -12.35 -15.54
C ARG A 169 17.79 -11.28 -15.89
N ASP A 170 17.46 -10.02 -15.71
CA ASP A 170 18.35 -8.88 -15.91
C ASP A 170 19.36 -8.69 -14.76
N GLY A 171 19.36 -9.60 -13.77
CA GLY A 171 20.28 -9.58 -12.64
C GLY A 171 19.95 -8.54 -11.56
N ARG A 172 18.76 -7.95 -11.60
CA ARG A 172 18.34 -6.85 -10.73
C ARG A 172 17.77 -7.35 -9.40
N LYS A 173 17.75 -6.49 -8.39
CA LYS A 173 17.22 -6.80 -7.06
C LYS A 173 15.88 -6.11 -6.84
N ILE A 174 14.89 -6.87 -6.46
CA ILE A 174 13.49 -6.46 -6.38
C ILE A 174 12.99 -6.46 -4.96
N LEU A 175 12.36 -5.37 -4.54
CA LEU A 175 11.56 -5.30 -3.33
C LEU A 175 10.08 -5.37 -3.69
N VAL A 176 9.38 -6.39 -3.21
CA VAL A 176 7.91 -6.47 -3.25
C VAL A 176 7.36 -6.01 -1.91
N HIS A 177 6.57 -4.95 -1.90
CA HIS A 177 6.04 -4.43 -0.65
C HIS A 177 4.53 -4.14 -0.69
N CYS A 178 3.92 -4.13 0.48
CA CYS A 178 2.57 -3.60 0.70
C CYS A 178 2.58 -2.68 1.95
N ALA A 179 1.45 -2.53 2.65
CA ALA A 179 1.40 -1.70 3.86
C ALA A 179 2.29 -2.26 4.99
N LEU A 180 2.08 -3.52 5.37
CA LEU A 180 2.76 -4.17 6.50
C LEU A 180 3.66 -5.36 6.10
N GLY A 181 3.74 -5.69 4.81
CA GLY A 181 4.56 -6.83 4.36
C GLY A 181 4.04 -8.21 4.76
N ARG A 182 2.75 -8.33 5.12
CA ARG A 182 2.18 -9.57 5.70
C ARG A 182 1.08 -10.22 4.88
N GLY A 183 0.50 -9.52 3.90
CA GLY A 183 -0.64 -10.03 3.12
C GLY A 183 -0.39 -9.94 1.63
N ARG A 184 -0.74 -8.81 1.00
CA ARG A 184 -0.71 -8.59 -0.47
C ARG A 184 0.65 -8.92 -1.08
N SER A 185 1.73 -8.40 -0.53
CA SER A 185 3.09 -8.65 -1.02
C SER A 185 3.55 -10.10 -0.79
N VAL A 186 3.15 -10.71 0.33
CA VAL A 186 3.42 -12.13 0.59
C VAL A 186 2.71 -13.02 -0.42
N LEU A 187 1.45 -12.69 -0.78
CA LEU A 187 0.68 -13.44 -1.76
C LEU A 187 1.37 -13.41 -3.14
N VAL A 188 1.78 -12.22 -3.59
CA VAL A 188 2.50 -12.07 -4.87
C VAL A 188 3.83 -12.83 -4.84
N MET A 189 4.59 -12.70 -3.76
CA MET A 189 5.87 -13.39 -3.59
C MET A 189 5.69 -14.92 -3.61
N ALA A 190 4.71 -15.44 -2.86
CA ALA A 190 4.42 -16.87 -2.80
C ALA A 190 3.99 -17.40 -4.19
N ALA A 191 3.12 -16.67 -4.89
CA ALA A 191 2.71 -17.03 -6.24
C ALA A 191 3.90 -17.08 -7.22
N TYR A 192 4.83 -16.12 -7.13
CA TYR A 192 6.04 -16.11 -7.94
C TYR A 192 6.92 -17.34 -7.67
N LEU A 193 7.19 -17.62 -6.40
CA LEU A 193 8.04 -18.74 -6.01
C LEU A 193 7.43 -20.10 -6.41
N LEU A 194 6.12 -20.26 -6.30
CA LEU A 194 5.40 -21.44 -6.75
C LEU A 194 5.48 -21.60 -8.29
N ALA A 195 5.14 -20.56 -9.03
CA ALA A 195 5.19 -20.61 -10.50
C ALA A 195 6.60 -20.95 -11.02
N ARG A 196 7.65 -20.42 -10.39
CA ARG A 196 9.03 -20.73 -10.75
C ARG A 196 9.41 -22.18 -10.42
N ASN A 197 8.98 -22.72 -9.29
CA ASN A 197 9.25 -24.11 -8.94
C ASN A 197 8.53 -25.10 -9.85
N ASP A 198 7.29 -24.82 -10.23
CA ASP A 198 6.54 -25.63 -11.19
C ASP A 198 7.23 -25.64 -12.56
N ALA A 199 7.77 -24.50 -13.01
CA ALA A 199 8.53 -24.40 -14.25
C ALA A 199 9.86 -25.15 -14.21
N LEU A 200 10.45 -25.38 -13.02
CA LEU A 200 11.69 -26.16 -12.86
C LEU A 200 11.43 -27.67 -12.72
N SER A 201 10.19 -28.09 -12.50
CA SER A 201 9.78 -29.49 -12.31
C SER A 201 9.34 -30.19 -13.61
N VAL A 202 9.36 -29.50 -14.75
CA VAL A 202 9.04 -29.97 -16.10
C VAL A 202 10.32 -30.07 -16.94
#